data_15bd74b7b4b8201322596ba752734023
#
_entry.id   15bd74b7b4b8201322596ba752734023
#
_cell.length_a   1.000
_cell.length_b   1.000
_cell.length_c   1.000
_cell.angle_alpha   90.00
_cell.angle_beta   90.00
_cell.angle_gamma   90.00
#
_symmetry.space_group_name_H-M   'P 1'
#
loop_
_entity.id
_entity.type
_entity.pdbx_description
1 polymer ?
#
loop_
_entity_poly.entity_id
_entity_poly.type
_entity_poly.pdbx_seq_one_letter_code
_entity_poly.pdbx_strand_id
1 'polypeptide(L)'
;NLNDFRRRVRHHRSHAVQGFTQLQVLRHELLVQEKARLHLAQFQAKPLATFVRNRLIDEVYLPLVGNNLSKQLGAAGDSARTDRMGMLLLISPPGYGKTTLMEYVANRLGLVFVRINCPALGHGVTSIDPSTAPNSAARQELEKLNLGLAMGSNVMLYLDDIQHTHPEFLQKFIALADGTRRIEGVWQGQPRTWDMRGKRFAIVMAGNPYTESGDVFRIPDMLANRADIYNLGDVLSGR
;
A
#
# COMPACT_ATOMS: atom_id res chain seq x y z
N ASN A 1 15.05 -55.33 -4.93
CA ASN A 1 16.36 -55.67 -5.44
C ASN A 1 17.29 -54.44 -5.39
N LEU A 2 18.53 -54.61 -4.91
CA LEU A 2 19.50 -53.51 -4.75
C LEU A 2 19.84 -52.85 -6.10
N ASN A 3 19.89 -53.62 -7.16
CA ASN A 3 20.17 -53.09 -8.51
C ASN A 3 19.02 -52.19 -9.03
N ASP A 4 17.80 -52.51 -8.71
CA ASP A 4 16.65 -51.73 -9.08
C ASP A 4 16.58 -50.41 -8.29
N PHE A 5 16.92 -50.46 -7.01
CA PHE A 5 17.09 -49.25 -6.19
C PHE A 5 18.19 -48.34 -6.73
N ARG A 6 19.39 -48.89 -7.03
CA ARG A 6 20.48 -48.10 -7.61
C ARG A 6 20.14 -47.49 -8.96
N ARG A 7 19.34 -48.18 -9.80
CA ARG A 7 18.84 -47.63 -11.07
C ARG A 7 17.90 -46.45 -10.84
N ARG A 8 16.96 -46.59 -9.90
CA ARG A 8 16.02 -45.49 -9.55
C ARG A 8 16.74 -44.27 -8.97
N VAL A 9 17.72 -44.48 -8.10
CA VAL A 9 18.52 -43.36 -7.54
C VAL A 9 19.33 -42.68 -8.63
N ARG A 10 19.95 -43.41 -9.53
CA ARG A 10 20.66 -42.79 -10.68
C ARG A 10 19.71 -41.99 -11.58
N HIS A 11 18.59 -42.56 -11.93
CA HIS A 11 17.57 -41.88 -12.73
C HIS A 11 17.04 -40.60 -12.03
N HIS A 12 16.78 -40.70 -10.73
CA HIS A 12 16.35 -39.53 -9.93
C HIS A 12 17.43 -38.45 -9.95
N ARG A 13 18.69 -38.76 -9.72
CA ARG A 13 19.79 -37.79 -9.72
C ARG A 13 20.01 -37.16 -11.11
N SER A 14 19.94 -37.93 -12.17
CA SER A 14 20.22 -37.47 -13.52
C SER A 14 19.05 -36.72 -14.20
N HIS A 15 17.81 -36.96 -13.75
CA HIS A 15 16.63 -36.34 -14.38
C HIS A 15 15.85 -35.44 -13.40
N ALA A 16 15.39 -36.01 -12.27
CA ALA A 16 14.52 -35.24 -11.39
C ALA A 16 15.26 -34.10 -10.69
N VAL A 17 16.47 -34.35 -10.17
CA VAL A 17 17.26 -33.30 -9.50
C VAL A 17 17.69 -32.23 -10.50
N GLN A 18 18.16 -32.62 -11.69
CA GLN A 18 18.58 -31.67 -12.72
C GLN A 18 17.38 -30.85 -13.23
N GLY A 19 16.24 -31.50 -13.50
CA GLY A 19 15.01 -30.82 -13.91
C GLY A 19 14.51 -29.83 -12.86
N PHE A 20 14.57 -30.21 -11.57
CA PHE A 20 14.21 -29.30 -10.48
C PHE A 20 15.16 -28.10 -10.40
N THR A 21 16.47 -28.32 -10.55
CA THR A 21 17.45 -27.22 -10.58
C THR A 21 17.19 -26.27 -11.74
N GLN A 22 16.93 -26.79 -12.94
CA GLN A 22 16.58 -25.97 -14.11
C GLN A 22 15.29 -25.19 -13.89
N LEU A 23 14.28 -25.80 -13.28
CA LEU A 23 13.03 -25.11 -12.90
C LEU A 23 13.29 -23.95 -11.93
N GLN A 24 14.15 -24.15 -10.93
CA GLN A 24 14.50 -23.10 -9.96
C GLN A 24 15.24 -21.93 -10.63
N VAL A 25 16.16 -22.22 -11.56
CA VAL A 25 16.86 -21.18 -12.33
C VAL A 25 15.88 -20.40 -13.19
N LEU A 26 15.02 -21.07 -13.97
CA LEU A 26 14.02 -20.44 -14.81
C LEU A 26 13.05 -19.58 -13.98
N ARG A 27 12.59 -20.12 -12.85
CA ARG A 27 11.74 -19.36 -11.92
C ARG A 27 12.43 -18.09 -11.41
N HIS A 28 13.72 -18.19 -11.07
CA HIS A 28 14.49 -17.04 -10.61
C HIS A 28 14.61 -15.98 -11.71
N GLU A 29 14.97 -16.39 -12.92
CA GLU A 29 15.09 -15.50 -14.08
C GLU A 29 13.77 -14.78 -14.40
N LEU A 30 12.65 -15.51 -14.42
CA LEU A 30 11.32 -14.93 -14.63
C LEU A 30 10.96 -13.94 -13.54
N LEU A 31 11.26 -14.27 -12.27
CA LEU A 31 11.01 -13.35 -11.15
C LEU A 31 11.85 -12.07 -11.26
N VAL A 32 13.10 -12.16 -11.67
CA VAL A 32 13.97 -10.99 -11.88
C VAL A 32 13.43 -10.13 -13.03
N GLN A 33 13.06 -10.74 -14.15
CA GLN A 33 12.48 -10.04 -15.29
C GLN A 33 11.17 -9.34 -14.92
N GLU A 34 10.25 -10.00 -14.23
CA GLU A 34 8.98 -9.41 -13.82
C GLU A 34 9.16 -8.29 -12.79
N LYS A 35 10.09 -8.44 -11.83
CA LYS A 35 10.44 -7.37 -10.89
C LYS A 35 11.00 -6.14 -11.60
N ALA A 36 11.83 -6.34 -12.61
CA ALA A 36 12.38 -5.25 -13.44
C ALA A 36 11.27 -4.59 -14.27
N ARG A 37 10.41 -5.38 -14.92
CA ARG A 37 9.28 -4.89 -15.71
C ARG A 37 8.31 -4.05 -14.89
N LEU A 38 8.04 -4.46 -13.66
CA LEU A 38 7.14 -3.77 -12.73
C LEU A 38 7.84 -2.64 -11.96
N HIS A 39 9.13 -2.40 -12.21
CA HIS A 39 9.95 -1.38 -11.51
C HIS A 39 9.84 -1.47 -9.97
N LEU A 40 9.73 -2.69 -9.40
CA LEU A 40 9.48 -2.88 -7.98
C LEU A 40 10.56 -2.27 -7.07
N ALA A 41 11.76 -2.04 -7.59
CA ALA A 41 12.81 -1.33 -6.85
C ALA A 41 12.42 0.11 -6.44
N GLN A 42 11.52 0.75 -7.20
CA GLN A 42 11.02 2.09 -6.88
C GLN A 42 10.07 2.11 -5.67
N PHE A 43 9.47 0.97 -5.35
CA PHE A 43 8.52 0.82 -4.25
C PHE A 43 9.14 0.22 -2.99
N GLN A 44 10.47 0.10 -2.93
CA GLN A 44 11.14 -0.33 -1.70
C GLN A 44 11.14 0.81 -0.70
N ALA A 45 10.59 0.54 0.48
CA ALA A 45 10.61 1.47 1.58
C ALA A 45 12.07 1.66 2.09
N LYS A 46 12.49 2.91 2.25
CA LYS A 46 13.85 3.24 2.70
C LYS A 46 13.92 3.20 4.22
N PRO A 47 14.90 2.52 4.83
CA PRO A 47 15.09 2.56 6.27
C PRO A 47 15.56 3.95 6.72
N LEU A 48 15.08 4.40 7.87
CA LEU A 48 15.53 5.64 8.50
C LEU A 48 16.90 5.44 9.17
N ALA A 49 17.84 6.34 8.89
CA ALA A 49 19.20 6.27 9.41
C ALA A 49 19.39 6.88 10.81
N THR A 50 18.38 7.56 11.38
CA THR A 50 18.56 8.37 12.60
C THR A 50 17.89 7.71 13.82
N PHE A 51 18.72 7.35 14.81
CA PHE A 51 18.31 6.65 16.04
C PHE A 51 17.20 7.37 16.84
N VAL A 52 17.29 8.69 17.02
CA VAL A 52 16.30 9.46 17.80
C VAL A 52 14.93 9.44 17.13
N ARG A 53 14.90 9.56 15.80
CA ARG A 53 13.64 9.53 15.04
C ARG A 53 13.02 8.14 15.07
N ASN A 54 13.82 7.08 14.97
CA ASN A 54 13.34 5.70 15.06
C ASN A 54 12.70 5.43 16.42
N ARG A 55 13.32 5.92 17.49
CA ARG A 55 12.78 5.77 18.85
C ARG A 55 11.44 6.47 19.02
N LEU A 56 11.29 7.69 18.50
CA LEU A 56 10.01 8.40 18.50
C LEU A 56 8.92 7.63 17.72
N ILE A 57 9.30 7.05 16.59
CA ILE A 57 8.40 6.22 15.79
C ILE A 57 7.97 4.99 16.57
N ASP A 58 8.92 4.26 17.17
CA ASP A 58 8.66 3.01 17.87
C ASP A 58 7.86 3.22 19.17
N GLU A 59 8.18 4.25 19.95
CA GLU A 59 7.57 4.50 21.26
C GLU A 59 6.25 5.27 21.20
N VAL A 60 6.06 6.14 20.18
CA VAL A 60 4.91 7.04 20.10
C VAL A 60 4.00 6.71 18.92
N TYR A 61 4.56 6.65 17.71
CA TYR A 61 3.71 6.53 16.51
C TYR A 61 3.25 5.11 16.22
N LEU A 62 4.09 4.10 16.41
CA LEU A 62 3.69 2.70 16.15
C LEU A 62 2.55 2.22 17.06
N PRO A 63 2.52 2.54 18.36
CA PRO A 63 1.35 2.20 19.19
C PRO A 63 0.06 2.83 18.72
N LEU A 64 0.12 4.08 18.21
CA LEU A 64 -1.05 4.81 17.72
C LEU A 64 -1.61 4.20 16.43
N VAL A 65 -0.76 3.97 15.42
CA VAL A 65 -1.20 3.48 14.11
C VAL A 65 -1.29 1.97 14.04
N GLY A 66 -0.63 1.25 14.98
CA GLY A 66 -0.48 -0.20 14.95
C GLY A 66 -1.78 -0.96 15.00
N ASN A 67 -2.73 -0.53 15.81
CA ASN A 67 -4.05 -1.16 15.88
C ASN A 67 -4.82 -1.07 14.57
N ASN A 68 -4.77 0.08 13.90
CA ASN A 68 -5.39 0.26 12.60
C ASN A 68 -4.73 -0.64 11.54
N LEU A 69 -3.41 -0.59 11.43
CA LEU A 69 -2.66 -1.41 10.48
C LEU A 69 -2.83 -2.91 10.74
N SER A 70 -2.91 -3.34 12.01
CA SER A 70 -3.17 -4.74 12.36
C SER A 70 -4.52 -5.21 11.82
N LYS A 71 -5.56 -4.38 11.93
CA LYS A 71 -6.89 -4.68 11.35
C LYS A 71 -6.82 -4.78 9.83
N GLN A 72 -6.17 -3.81 9.17
CA GLN A 72 -6.05 -3.79 7.71
C GLN A 72 -5.26 -4.98 7.18
N LEU A 73 -4.19 -5.39 7.86
CA LEU A 73 -3.30 -6.47 7.44
C LEU A 73 -3.78 -7.87 7.87
N GLY A 74 -4.93 -7.95 8.56
CA GLY A 74 -5.50 -9.22 9.02
C GLY A 74 -4.76 -9.88 10.19
N ALA A 75 -3.90 -9.12 10.90
CA ALA A 75 -3.19 -9.61 12.08
C ALA A 75 -4.03 -9.51 13.36
N ALA A 76 -5.07 -8.68 13.37
CA ALA A 76 -6.06 -8.66 14.44
C ALA A 76 -7.03 -9.84 14.24
N GLY A 77 -7.27 -10.64 15.30
CA GLY A 77 -8.19 -11.78 15.24
C GLY A 77 -9.60 -11.37 14.81
N ASP A 78 -10.43 -12.35 14.42
CA ASP A 78 -11.80 -12.11 13.91
C ASP A 78 -12.70 -11.34 14.88
N SER A 79 -12.45 -11.43 16.20
CA SER A 79 -13.16 -10.69 17.26
C SER A 79 -12.86 -9.18 17.26
N ALA A 80 -11.78 -8.74 16.61
CA ALA A 80 -11.41 -7.33 16.52
C ALA A 80 -11.89 -6.66 15.21
N ARG A 81 -12.60 -7.41 14.35
CA ARG A 81 -13.20 -6.88 13.12
C ARG A 81 -14.46 -6.10 13.51
N THR A 82 -14.34 -4.78 13.51
CA THR A 82 -15.48 -3.87 13.57
C THR A 82 -15.85 -3.43 12.17
N ASP A 83 -17.05 -2.87 11.97
CA ASP A 83 -17.50 -2.30 10.67
C ASP A 83 -16.56 -1.20 10.15
N ARG A 84 -15.69 -0.68 11.00
CA ARG A 84 -14.59 0.23 10.65
C ARG A 84 -13.33 -0.60 10.40
N MET A 85 -13.21 -1.18 9.22
CA MET A 85 -12.08 -2.04 8.86
C MET A 85 -10.76 -1.30 8.64
N GLY A 86 -10.76 0.00 8.88
CA GLY A 86 -9.54 0.75 9.01
C GLY A 86 -8.99 1.27 7.68
N MET A 87 -9.26 2.52 7.47
CA MET A 87 -8.41 3.39 6.68
C MET A 87 -7.66 4.26 7.67
N LEU A 88 -6.37 4.45 7.44
CA LEU A 88 -5.55 5.34 8.25
C LEU A 88 -5.46 6.71 7.58
N LEU A 89 -5.80 7.76 8.30
CA LEU A 89 -5.72 9.12 7.82
C LEU A 89 -4.81 9.95 8.74
N LEU A 90 -3.71 10.44 8.19
CA LEU A 90 -2.72 11.24 8.90
C LEU A 90 -2.86 12.70 8.51
N ILE A 91 -3.28 13.55 9.43
CA ILE A 91 -3.41 14.98 9.22
C ILE A 91 -2.37 15.71 10.07
N SER A 92 -1.54 16.52 9.44
CA SER A 92 -0.63 17.44 10.13
C SER A 92 -0.07 18.46 9.15
N PRO A 93 0.46 19.57 9.64
CA PRO A 93 1.19 20.52 8.80
C PRO A 93 2.32 19.86 8.00
N PRO A 94 2.80 20.51 6.93
CA PRO A 94 3.94 20.01 6.17
C PRO A 94 5.19 19.93 7.06
N GLY A 95 6.09 19.00 6.73
CA GLY A 95 7.34 18.81 7.48
C GLY A 95 7.28 17.90 8.70
N TYR A 96 6.13 17.44 9.13
CA TYR A 96 5.97 16.52 10.27
C TYR A 96 6.37 15.07 9.97
N GLY A 97 6.84 14.79 8.77
CA GLY A 97 7.43 13.50 8.40
C GLY A 97 6.44 12.37 8.17
N LYS A 98 5.17 12.66 7.82
CA LYS A 98 4.12 11.66 7.51
C LYS A 98 4.62 10.57 6.55
N THR A 99 5.15 10.99 5.41
CA THR A 99 5.64 10.06 4.36
C THR A 99 6.78 9.20 4.87
N THR A 100 7.77 9.81 5.55
CA THR A 100 8.94 9.11 6.10
C THR A 100 8.54 8.11 7.20
N LEU A 101 7.55 8.47 8.03
CA LEU A 101 6.96 7.57 9.03
C LEU A 101 6.37 6.33 8.36
N MET A 102 5.55 6.52 7.33
CA MET A 102 4.87 5.40 6.69
C MET A 102 5.81 4.55 5.83
N GLU A 103 6.83 5.14 5.21
CA GLU A 103 7.93 4.38 4.58
C GLU A 103 8.65 3.47 5.59
N TYR A 104 9.00 4.01 6.76
CA TYR A 104 9.63 3.23 7.82
C TYR A 104 8.74 2.09 8.30
N VAL A 105 7.46 2.36 8.54
CA VAL A 105 6.48 1.35 8.96
C VAL A 105 6.31 0.27 7.90
N ALA A 106 6.20 0.64 6.62
CA ALA A 106 6.11 -0.30 5.52
C ALA A 106 7.34 -1.20 5.44
N ASN A 107 8.55 -0.62 5.62
CA ASN A 107 9.80 -1.37 5.67
C ASN A 107 9.81 -2.39 6.82
N ARG A 108 9.45 -1.95 8.03
CA ARG A 108 9.39 -2.82 9.23
C ARG A 108 8.38 -3.97 9.07
N LEU A 109 7.29 -3.74 8.38
CA LEU A 109 6.25 -4.74 8.11
C LEU A 109 6.53 -5.59 6.86
N GLY A 110 7.60 -5.31 6.11
CA GLY A 110 7.92 -6.01 4.87
C GLY A 110 6.90 -5.79 3.77
N LEU A 111 6.30 -4.59 3.71
CA LEU A 111 5.32 -4.22 2.70
C LEU A 111 5.97 -3.48 1.54
N VAL A 112 5.44 -3.68 0.34
CA VAL A 112 5.72 -2.85 -0.83
C VAL A 112 5.04 -1.50 -0.61
N PHE A 113 5.81 -0.41 -0.65
CA PHE A 113 5.31 0.94 -0.42
C PHE A 113 4.98 1.63 -1.74
N VAL A 114 3.68 1.75 -2.05
CA VAL A 114 3.19 2.38 -3.27
C VAL A 114 2.70 3.79 -2.93
N ARG A 115 3.56 4.78 -3.18
CA ARG A 115 3.23 6.19 -2.95
C ARG A 115 2.57 6.80 -4.19
N ILE A 116 1.39 7.38 -3.99
CA ILE A 116 0.63 8.16 -4.98
C ILE A 116 0.79 9.64 -4.65
N ASN A 117 1.31 10.39 -5.61
CA ASN A 117 1.48 11.84 -5.50
C ASN A 117 0.17 12.53 -5.90
N CYS A 118 -0.66 12.86 -4.91
CA CYS A 118 -1.97 13.45 -5.14
C CYS A 118 -1.94 14.84 -5.83
N PRO A 119 -0.96 15.73 -5.57
CA PRO A 119 -0.78 16.95 -6.36
C PRO A 119 -0.67 16.71 -7.87
N ALA A 120 -0.06 15.61 -8.31
CA ALA A 120 0.02 15.28 -9.74
C ALA A 120 -1.32 14.82 -10.32
N LEU A 121 -2.23 14.28 -9.51
CA LEU A 121 -3.60 13.99 -9.92
C LEU A 121 -4.42 15.25 -10.11
N GLY A 122 -4.32 16.20 -9.17
CA GLY A 122 -5.06 17.44 -9.16
C GLY A 122 -6.57 17.25 -8.96
N HIS A 123 -7.29 18.37 -8.93
CA HIS A 123 -8.75 18.37 -8.73
C HIS A 123 -9.56 17.91 -9.96
N GLY A 124 -8.93 17.69 -11.12
CA GLY A 124 -9.61 17.21 -12.32
C GLY A 124 -9.83 15.70 -12.38
N VAL A 125 -9.20 14.93 -11.50
CA VAL A 125 -9.29 13.48 -11.49
C VAL A 125 -10.40 13.03 -10.52
N THR A 126 -11.43 12.39 -11.06
CA THR A 126 -12.55 11.82 -10.29
C THR A 126 -12.63 10.30 -10.36
N SER A 127 -11.88 9.70 -11.32
CA SER A 127 -11.86 8.26 -11.60
C SER A 127 -10.49 7.67 -11.29
N ILE A 128 -10.44 6.38 -11.02
CA ILE A 128 -9.16 5.62 -10.93
C ILE A 128 -8.76 4.98 -12.26
N ASP A 129 -9.47 5.25 -13.35
CA ASP A 129 -9.13 4.79 -14.69
C ASP A 129 -8.04 5.70 -15.31
N PRO A 130 -6.85 5.15 -15.64
CA PRO A 130 -5.78 5.92 -16.26
C PRO A 130 -6.14 6.55 -17.61
N SER A 131 -7.13 5.97 -18.33
CA SER A 131 -7.56 6.49 -19.64
C SER A 131 -8.27 7.83 -19.55
N THR A 132 -8.87 8.14 -18.38
CA THR A 132 -9.60 9.39 -18.12
C THR A 132 -8.69 10.51 -17.59
N ALA A 133 -7.39 10.24 -17.43
CA ALA A 133 -6.46 11.20 -16.86
C ALA A 133 -6.29 12.45 -17.75
N PRO A 134 -6.30 13.67 -17.19
CA PRO A 134 -6.20 14.90 -17.95
C PRO A 134 -4.81 15.14 -18.53
N ASN A 135 -3.78 14.52 -17.99
CA ASN A 135 -2.39 14.66 -18.42
C ASN A 135 -1.56 13.40 -18.13
N SER A 136 -0.33 13.38 -18.63
CA SER A 136 0.58 12.22 -18.48
C SER A 136 1.00 11.98 -17.04
N ALA A 137 1.19 13.02 -16.22
CA ALA A 137 1.56 12.87 -14.81
C ALA A 137 0.43 12.22 -13.99
N ALA A 138 -0.80 12.69 -14.17
CA ALA A 138 -1.97 12.07 -13.55
C ALA A 138 -2.15 10.62 -14.00
N ARG A 139 -1.94 10.34 -15.30
CA ARG A 139 -2.01 8.96 -15.83
C ARG A 139 -1.02 8.04 -15.15
N GLN A 140 0.23 8.47 -15.00
CA GLN A 140 1.27 7.67 -14.34
C GLN A 140 0.91 7.37 -12.88
N GLU A 141 0.35 8.34 -12.16
CA GLU A 141 -0.08 8.11 -10.78
C GLU A 141 -1.25 7.11 -10.70
N LEU A 142 -2.22 7.20 -11.61
CA LEU A 142 -3.32 6.24 -11.69
C LEU A 142 -2.85 4.85 -12.11
N GLU A 143 -1.85 4.73 -12.99
CA GLU A 143 -1.23 3.45 -13.34
C GLU A 143 -0.50 2.82 -12.14
N LYS A 144 0.24 3.62 -11.36
CA LYS A 144 0.85 3.17 -10.09
C LYS A 144 -0.19 2.69 -9.09
N LEU A 145 -1.28 3.43 -8.95
CA LEU A 145 -2.40 3.07 -8.07
C LEU A 145 -2.97 1.72 -8.48
N ASN A 146 -3.32 1.56 -9.76
CA ASN A 146 -3.86 0.30 -10.27
C ASN A 146 -2.85 -0.85 -10.16
N LEU A 147 -1.55 -0.60 -10.33
CA LEU A 147 -0.49 -1.58 -10.06
C LEU A 147 -0.51 -2.03 -8.60
N GLY A 148 -0.61 -1.10 -7.65
CA GLY A 148 -0.72 -1.43 -6.22
C GLY A 148 -1.94 -2.30 -5.91
N LEU A 149 -3.08 -2.00 -6.52
CA LEU A 149 -4.29 -2.80 -6.40
C LEU A 149 -4.13 -4.20 -7.04
N ALA A 150 -3.47 -4.28 -8.19
CA ALA A 150 -3.22 -5.54 -8.89
C ALA A 150 -2.25 -6.47 -8.15
N MET A 151 -1.23 -5.93 -7.46
CA MET A 151 -0.37 -6.69 -6.56
C MET A 151 -1.17 -7.36 -5.43
N GLY A 152 -2.14 -6.66 -4.89
CA GLY A 152 -3.19 -7.16 -3.98
C GLY A 152 -2.72 -7.59 -2.59
N SER A 153 -1.49 -8.06 -2.38
CA SER A 153 -1.01 -8.51 -1.07
C SER A 153 0.41 -8.01 -0.77
N ASN A 154 0.72 -7.83 0.51
CA ASN A 154 1.94 -7.22 1.01
C ASN A 154 2.17 -5.79 0.47
N VAL A 155 1.11 -5.01 0.37
CA VAL A 155 1.14 -3.64 -0.17
C VAL A 155 0.64 -2.66 0.87
N MET A 156 1.34 -1.54 0.99
CA MET A 156 0.84 -0.31 1.60
C MET A 156 0.64 0.72 0.50
N LEU A 157 -0.61 1.02 0.20
CA LEU A 157 -0.98 2.10 -0.70
C LEU A 157 -1.03 3.41 0.11
N TYR A 158 -0.17 4.35 -0.24
CA TYR A 158 -0.04 5.62 0.47
C TYR A 158 -0.39 6.77 -0.46
N LEU A 159 -1.49 7.47 -0.16
CA LEU A 159 -1.92 8.67 -0.89
C LEU A 159 -1.37 9.89 -0.15
N ASP A 160 -0.46 10.61 -0.80
CA ASP A 160 0.23 11.76 -0.22
C ASP A 160 -0.40 13.07 -0.67
N ASP A 161 -0.59 13.99 0.28
CA ASP A 161 -1.15 15.33 0.05
C ASP A 161 -2.55 15.31 -0.59
N ILE A 162 -3.47 14.56 0.03
CA ILE A 162 -4.85 14.35 -0.47
C ILE A 162 -5.68 15.63 -0.60
N GLN A 163 -5.31 16.74 0.04
CA GLN A 163 -5.98 18.03 -0.07
C GLN A 163 -5.94 18.60 -1.50
N HIS A 164 -5.11 18.06 -2.40
CA HIS A 164 -5.01 18.44 -3.79
C HIS A 164 -5.86 17.58 -4.74
N THR A 165 -6.65 16.64 -4.21
CA THR A 165 -7.49 15.75 -5.02
C THR A 165 -8.95 16.16 -4.99
N HIS A 166 -9.70 15.68 -5.98
CA HIS A 166 -11.15 15.82 -5.99
C HIS A 166 -11.80 14.92 -4.91
N PRO A 167 -12.82 15.40 -4.17
CA PRO A 167 -13.50 14.59 -3.16
C PRO A 167 -14.08 13.27 -3.68
N GLU A 168 -14.61 13.25 -4.92
CA GLU A 168 -15.11 12.01 -5.53
C GLU A 168 -14.03 10.96 -5.76
N PHE A 169 -12.80 11.38 -6.06
CA PHE A 169 -11.67 10.45 -6.16
C PHE A 169 -11.42 9.75 -4.82
N LEU A 170 -11.41 10.50 -3.72
CA LEU A 170 -11.22 9.93 -2.38
C LEU A 170 -12.37 8.98 -1.99
N GLN A 171 -13.58 9.25 -2.42
CA GLN A 171 -14.75 8.40 -2.13
C GLN A 171 -14.63 6.99 -2.77
N LYS A 172 -13.85 6.82 -3.86
CA LYS A 172 -13.62 5.50 -4.47
C LYS A 172 -12.97 4.50 -3.51
N PHE A 173 -12.28 4.98 -2.50
CA PHE A 173 -11.59 4.14 -1.51
C PHE A 173 -12.46 3.75 -0.30
N ILE A 174 -13.66 4.29 -0.18
CA ILE A 174 -14.56 4.01 0.95
C ILE A 174 -14.83 2.51 1.09
N ALA A 175 -15.04 1.83 -0.03
CA ALA A 175 -15.30 0.39 -0.05
C ALA A 175 -14.10 -0.46 0.43
N LEU A 176 -12.88 0.09 0.41
CA LEU A 176 -11.72 -0.55 1.04
C LEU A 176 -11.70 -0.38 2.56
N ALA A 177 -12.36 0.66 3.06
CA ALA A 177 -12.43 0.96 4.49
C ALA A 177 -13.57 0.21 5.19
N ASP A 178 -14.55 -0.28 4.46
CA ASP A 178 -15.67 -1.07 4.98
C ASP A 178 -15.42 -2.59 4.90
N GLY A 179 -16.35 -3.38 5.43
CA GLY A 179 -16.25 -4.84 5.47
C GLY A 179 -16.21 -5.52 4.11
N THR A 180 -16.60 -4.83 3.01
CA THR A 180 -16.57 -5.40 1.67
C THR A 180 -15.16 -5.50 1.12
N ARG A 181 -14.28 -4.57 1.47
CA ARG A 181 -12.88 -4.45 1.05
C ARG A 181 -12.70 -4.69 -0.45
N ARG A 182 -13.61 -4.15 -1.25
CA ARG A 182 -13.57 -4.25 -2.71
C ARG A 182 -13.40 -2.88 -3.32
N ILE A 183 -12.67 -2.83 -4.42
CA ILE A 183 -12.50 -1.61 -5.21
C ILE A 183 -12.50 -1.96 -6.69
N GLU A 184 -13.17 -1.14 -7.48
CA GLU A 184 -13.15 -1.22 -8.93
C GLU A 184 -12.01 -0.37 -9.48
N GLY A 185 -11.41 -0.81 -10.59
CA GLY A 185 -10.38 -0.06 -11.29
C GLY A 185 -10.09 -0.65 -12.66
N VAL A 186 -8.96 -0.27 -13.25
CA VAL A 186 -8.58 -0.67 -14.60
C VAL A 186 -7.17 -1.21 -14.62
N TRP A 187 -6.98 -2.41 -15.13
CA TRP A 187 -5.68 -3.03 -15.29
C TRP A 187 -5.47 -3.48 -16.73
N GLN A 188 -4.40 -2.98 -17.35
CA GLN A 188 -4.07 -3.27 -18.76
C GLN A 188 -5.26 -2.97 -19.72
N GLY A 189 -5.94 -1.86 -19.48
CA GLY A 189 -7.10 -1.43 -20.29
C GLY A 189 -8.40 -2.19 -20.04
N GLN A 190 -8.42 -3.12 -19.07
CA GLN A 190 -9.60 -3.89 -18.74
C GLN A 190 -10.15 -3.50 -17.36
N PRO A 191 -11.47 -3.24 -17.21
CA PRO A 191 -12.10 -3.04 -15.92
C PRO A 191 -11.92 -4.28 -15.03
N ARG A 192 -11.56 -4.05 -13.76
CA ARG A 192 -11.40 -5.12 -12.76
C ARG A 192 -11.93 -4.67 -11.42
N THR A 193 -12.48 -5.64 -10.68
CA THR A 193 -12.82 -5.48 -9.26
C THR A 193 -11.82 -6.29 -8.45
N TRP A 194 -11.12 -5.62 -7.53
CA TRP A 194 -10.19 -6.27 -6.62
C TRP A 194 -10.85 -6.50 -5.27
N ASP A 195 -10.77 -7.74 -4.79
CA ASP A 195 -11.18 -8.13 -3.45
C ASP A 195 -9.93 -8.20 -2.56
N MET A 196 -9.86 -7.33 -1.54
CA MET A 196 -8.74 -7.24 -0.62
C MET A 196 -8.99 -7.97 0.70
N ARG A 197 -10.10 -8.71 0.83
CA ARG A 197 -10.39 -9.52 2.03
C ARG A 197 -9.34 -10.61 2.18
N GLY A 198 -8.83 -10.77 3.40
CA GLY A 198 -7.80 -11.76 3.71
C GLY A 198 -6.41 -11.48 3.12
N LYS A 199 -6.23 -10.33 2.45
CA LYS A 199 -4.94 -9.90 1.91
C LYS A 199 -4.24 -8.94 2.85
N ARG A 200 -2.91 -9.00 2.90
CA ARG A 200 -2.08 -8.03 3.61
C ARG A 200 -2.01 -6.71 2.80
N PHE A 201 -3.09 -5.97 2.80
CA PHE A 201 -3.23 -4.72 2.07
C PHE A 201 -3.64 -3.61 3.02
N ALA A 202 -2.81 -2.57 3.10
CA ALA A 202 -3.08 -1.38 3.90
C ALA A 202 -3.28 -0.16 3.01
N ILE A 203 -4.23 0.70 3.37
CA ILE A 203 -4.42 2.00 2.76
C ILE A 203 -4.20 3.09 3.81
N VAL A 204 -3.35 4.04 3.46
CA VAL A 204 -3.02 5.20 4.28
C VAL A 204 -3.16 6.45 3.44
N MET A 205 -3.85 7.45 3.95
CA MET A 205 -3.96 8.75 3.34
C MET A 205 -3.28 9.79 4.23
N ALA A 206 -2.57 10.73 3.63
CA ALA A 206 -1.93 11.83 4.33
C ALA A 206 -2.35 13.16 3.71
N GLY A 207 -2.68 14.11 4.56
CA GLY A 207 -3.07 15.44 4.14
C GLY A 207 -2.57 16.53 5.08
N ASN A 208 -2.63 17.74 4.60
CA ASN A 208 -2.43 18.94 5.39
C ASN A 208 -3.78 19.48 5.84
N PRO A 209 -3.86 20.12 7.03
CA PRO A 209 -5.12 20.67 7.52
C PRO A 209 -5.60 21.89 6.71
N TYR A 210 -4.70 22.48 5.93
CA TYR A 210 -5.00 23.66 5.10
C TYR A 210 -4.60 23.40 3.65
N THR A 211 -5.37 23.95 2.72
CA THR A 211 -5.04 24.01 1.30
C THR A 211 -3.99 25.10 1.04
N GLU A 212 -3.46 25.18 -0.18
CA GLU A 212 -2.51 26.24 -0.56
C GLU A 212 -3.14 27.64 -0.49
N SER A 213 -4.46 27.75 -0.68
CA SER A 213 -5.22 29.00 -0.51
C SER A 213 -5.41 29.41 0.95
N GLY A 214 -5.03 28.56 1.91
CA GLY A 214 -5.22 28.78 3.34
C GLY A 214 -6.58 28.35 3.87
N ASP A 215 -7.43 27.78 3.02
CA ASP A 215 -8.72 27.24 3.43
C ASP A 215 -8.54 25.93 4.20
N VAL A 216 -9.44 25.67 5.15
CA VAL A 216 -9.46 24.41 5.88
C VAL A 216 -9.82 23.26 4.93
N PHE A 217 -8.94 22.27 4.83
CA PHE A 217 -9.22 21.05 4.06
C PHE A 217 -10.32 20.25 4.76
N ARG A 218 -11.44 20.07 4.08
CA ARG A 218 -12.57 19.27 4.57
C ARG A 218 -12.50 17.88 4.00
N ILE A 219 -12.26 16.93 4.90
CA ILE A 219 -12.33 15.50 4.57
C ILE A 219 -13.81 15.16 4.30
N PRO A 220 -14.15 14.46 3.21
CA PRO A 220 -15.53 13.99 3.00
C PRO A 220 -16.04 13.21 4.20
N ASP A 221 -17.21 13.54 4.73
CA ASP A 221 -17.78 12.94 5.94
C ASP A 221 -17.87 11.42 5.87
N MET A 222 -18.21 10.88 4.69
CA MET A 222 -18.27 9.45 4.46
C MET A 222 -16.92 8.74 4.62
N LEU A 223 -15.82 9.44 4.32
CA LEU A 223 -14.46 8.95 4.50
C LEU A 223 -14.03 9.08 5.96
N ALA A 224 -14.30 10.25 6.57
CA ALA A 224 -13.97 10.54 7.96
C ALA A 224 -14.62 9.54 8.93
N ASN A 225 -15.86 9.13 8.66
CA ASN A 225 -16.59 8.17 9.49
C ASN A 225 -16.02 6.73 9.42
N ARG A 226 -15.19 6.43 8.43
CA ARG A 226 -14.61 5.09 8.21
C ARG A 226 -13.10 5.03 8.37
N ALA A 227 -12.46 6.17 8.57
CA ALA A 227 -11.02 6.28 8.78
C ALA A 227 -10.70 6.50 10.27
N ASP A 228 -9.60 5.92 10.73
CA ASP A 228 -8.97 6.35 11.97
C ASP A 228 -8.09 7.57 11.64
N ILE A 229 -8.45 8.71 12.21
CA ILE A 229 -7.80 10.00 11.92
C ILE A 229 -6.82 10.32 13.05
N TYR A 230 -5.57 10.53 12.69
CA TYR A 230 -4.53 10.95 13.62
C TYR A 230 -3.95 12.30 13.21
N ASN A 231 -3.96 13.24 14.15
CA ASN A 231 -3.27 14.52 14.00
C ASN A 231 -1.87 14.40 14.62
N LEU A 232 -0.84 14.30 13.78
CA LEU A 232 0.53 14.15 14.26
C LEU A 232 1.08 15.43 14.95
N GLY A 233 0.46 16.59 14.69
CA GLY A 233 0.81 17.85 15.38
C GLY A 233 0.45 17.81 16.86
N ASP A 234 -0.71 17.26 17.21
CA ASP A 234 -1.19 17.16 18.59
C ASP A 234 -0.38 16.14 19.40
N VAL A 235 0.06 15.06 18.76
CA VAL A 235 0.88 14.01 19.39
C VAL A 235 2.24 14.57 19.85
N LEU A 236 2.84 15.48 19.08
CA LEU A 236 4.11 16.10 19.43
C LEU A 236 3.96 17.22 20.47
N SER A 237 2.79 17.82 20.59
CA SER A 237 2.50 18.88 21.56
C SER A 237 2.17 18.35 22.96
N GLY A 238 2.05 17.06 23.15
CA GLY A 238 1.81 16.42 24.46
C GLY A 238 0.40 16.67 25.01
N ARG A 239 -0.58 16.91 24.15
CA ARG A 239 -2.00 17.07 24.52
C ARG A 239 -2.83 15.88 24.09
#